data_83b9033677eb3641a4180b2b0601bb7a
#
_entry.id   83b9033677eb3641a4180b2b0601bb7a
#
_cell.length_a   1.000
_cell.length_b   1.000
_cell.length_c   1.000
_cell.angle_alpha   90.00
_cell.angle_beta   90.00
_cell.angle_gamma   90.00
#
_symmetry.space_group_name_H-M   'P 1'
#
loop_
_entity.id
_entity.type
_entity.pdbx_description
1 polymer ?
#
loop_
_entity_poly.entity_id
_entity_poly.type
_entity_poly.pdbx_seq_one_letter_code
_entity_poly.pdbx_strand_id
1 'polypeptide(L)'
;GVLADQWKEFFYCDSMPPDVLMMKGQKRTGGRSSNTGGEDNIISNGSVIAVNNGQCMMIVDQGKIVEFSAEPGAFTYDASTEPSIFCGDFKEGVQRSFESFAKRFAFGGQNPKNQRVYYFNTKDIIGNKYGTATPVPFRVLDERAGIDMDIGLRSFGEYSYHICDPVLFYTNVCGNVEDEYRRQELDSQLKTELLTALQPAFAKIGAMGIRYSEVPAHTMELADALNEVLSKKWREKRGIEIVSFGVSSITANP
;
A
#
# COMPACT_ATOMS: atom_id res chain seq x y z
N GLY A 1 34.85 17.11 -19.09
CA GLY A 1 35.12 15.76 -19.49
C GLY A 1 33.88 14.87 -19.47
N VAL A 2 33.90 13.87 -20.31
CA VAL A 2 32.80 12.93 -20.52
C VAL A 2 32.39 12.21 -19.21
N LEU A 3 33.32 12.11 -18.26
CA LEU A 3 33.03 11.46 -16.98
C LEU A 3 32.34 12.33 -15.94
N ALA A 4 32.32 13.65 -16.16
CA ALA A 4 31.75 14.59 -15.20
C ALA A 4 30.23 14.68 -15.30
N ASP A 5 29.65 14.25 -16.43
CA ASP A 5 28.22 14.33 -16.73
C ASP A 5 27.53 12.97 -16.75
N GLN A 6 28.09 11.95 -16.05
CA GLN A 6 27.52 10.61 -16.03
C GLN A 6 26.13 10.58 -15.41
N TRP A 7 25.83 11.47 -14.47
CA TRP A 7 24.48 11.68 -13.97
C TRP A 7 24.34 13.14 -13.52
N LYS A 8 23.21 13.72 -13.85
CA LYS A 8 22.93 15.12 -13.50
C LYS A 8 22.35 15.22 -12.10
N GLU A 9 21.51 14.29 -11.74
CA GLU A 9 20.87 14.19 -10.45
C GLU A 9 20.79 12.74 -10.03
N PHE A 10 20.77 12.51 -8.73
CA PHE A 10 20.60 11.18 -8.15
C PHE A 10 19.44 11.23 -7.17
N PHE A 11 18.42 10.44 -7.43
CA PHE A 11 17.23 10.32 -6.57
C PHE A 11 17.27 9.01 -5.81
N TYR A 12 16.95 9.10 -4.53
CA TYR A 12 16.99 7.95 -3.65
C TYR A 12 16.04 8.18 -2.46
N CYS A 13 15.77 7.13 -1.74
CA CYS A 13 15.13 7.17 -0.44
C CYS A 13 15.91 6.24 0.48
N ASP A 14 16.54 6.79 1.51
CA ASP A 14 17.12 5.98 2.56
C ASP A 14 16.02 5.16 3.24
N SER A 15 16.35 4.31 4.18
CA SER A 15 15.35 3.48 4.84
C SER A 15 14.17 4.33 5.31
N MET A 16 12.97 3.99 4.83
CA MET A 16 11.76 4.67 5.25
C MET A 16 11.45 4.31 6.69
N PRO A 17 11.09 5.30 7.55
CA PRO A 17 10.58 4.99 8.88
C PRO A 17 9.36 4.05 8.81
N PRO A 18 9.19 3.15 9.78
CA PRO A 18 8.06 2.20 9.75
C PRO A 18 6.67 2.86 9.71
N ASP A 19 6.58 4.10 10.14
CA ASP A 19 5.32 4.86 10.17
C ASP A 19 5.01 5.59 8.87
N VAL A 20 5.94 5.60 7.92
CA VAL A 20 5.78 6.33 6.67
C VAL A 20 5.37 5.35 5.57
N LEU A 21 4.26 5.64 4.90
CA LEU A 21 3.74 4.85 3.80
C LEU A 21 4.24 5.36 2.45
N MET A 22 4.39 6.67 2.31
CA MET A 22 4.90 7.32 1.11
C MET A 22 5.70 8.54 1.51
N MET A 23 6.82 8.78 0.80
CA MET A 23 7.58 10.01 0.97
C MET A 23 8.23 10.44 -0.34
N LYS A 24 8.47 11.74 -0.42
CA LYS A 24 9.20 12.33 -1.55
C LYS A 24 10.64 11.86 -1.53
N GLY A 25 11.17 11.51 -2.70
CA GLY A 25 12.56 11.10 -2.85
C GLY A 25 13.53 12.23 -2.50
N GLN A 26 14.67 11.83 -1.96
CA GLN A 26 15.80 12.72 -1.72
C GLN A 26 16.57 12.92 -3.03
N LYS A 27 17.08 14.11 -3.21
CA LYS A 27 17.83 14.48 -4.43
C LYS A 27 19.25 14.86 -4.07
N ARG A 28 20.19 14.29 -4.80
CA ARG A 28 21.60 14.67 -4.74
C ARG A 28 22.04 15.14 -6.12
N THR A 29 22.62 16.33 -6.21
CA THR A 29 23.20 16.83 -7.44
C THR A 29 24.69 16.50 -7.49
N GLY A 30 25.20 16.15 -8.70
CA GLY A 30 26.62 15.97 -8.89
C GLY A 30 27.37 17.27 -8.67
N GLY A 31 28.50 17.23 -7.95
CA GLY A 31 29.29 18.43 -7.61
C GLY A 31 29.92 19.15 -8.81
N ARG A 32 29.75 18.62 -10.02
CA ARG A 32 30.18 19.24 -11.27
C ARG A 32 29.04 19.50 -12.24
N SER A 33 27.82 19.30 -11.80
CA SER A 33 26.65 19.57 -12.62
C SER A 33 26.47 21.08 -12.75
N SER A 34 26.35 21.55 -13.99
CA SER A 34 25.99 22.94 -14.28
C SER A 34 24.57 23.29 -13.87
N ASN A 35 23.85 22.31 -13.35
CA ASN A 35 22.42 22.41 -13.02
C ASN A 35 22.18 22.62 -11.53
N THR A 36 23.13 23.19 -10.80
CA THR A 36 23.00 23.50 -9.37
C THR A 36 21.89 24.52 -9.06
N GLY A 37 21.45 25.28 -10.09
CA GLY A 37 20.31 26.20 -10.00
C GLY A 37 19.07 25.69 -10.74
N GLY A 38 19.03 24.41 -11.11
CA GLY A 38 17.89 23.84 -11.81
C GLY A 38 16.61 23.86 -10.98
N GLU A 39 15.49 24.02 -11.65
CA GLU A 39 14.19 24.01 -11.00
C GLU A 39 14.00 22.67 -10.24
N ASP A 40 13.58 22.76 -8.98
CA ASP A 40 13.35 21.59 -8.12
C ASP A 40 12.28 20.65 -8.67
N ASN A 41 11.54 21.07 -9.67
CA ASN A 41 10.35 20.41 -10.20
C ASN A 41 10.59 19.71 -11.55
N ILE A 42 11.84 19.58 -11.99
CA ILE A 42 12.15 18.90 -13.25
C ILE A 42 13.28 17.89 -13.03
N ILE A 43 13.06 16.68 -13.51
CA ILE A 43 14.06 15.62 -13.50
C ILE A 43 14.82 15.69 -14.81
N SER A 44 16.12 15.92 -14.75
CA SER A 44 16.97 16.00 -15.95
C SER A 44 17.15 14.62 -16.59
N ASN A 45 17.18 14.58 -17.93
CA ASN A 45 17.56 13.37 -18.64
C ASN A 45 18.98 12.95 -18.22
N GLY A 46 19.17 11.65 -18.04
CA GLY A 46 20.42 11.10 -17.54
C GLY A 46 20.52 11.05 -16.03
N SER A 47 19.52 11.54 -15.30
CA SER A 47 19.45 11.39 -13.86
C SER A 47 19.29 9.91 -13.49
N VAL A 48 19.87 9.53 -12.36
CA VAL A 48 19.80 8.16 -11.86
C VAL A 48 18.79 8.11 -10.72
N ILE A 49 17.94 7.10 -10.76
CA ILE A 49 16.92 6.87 -9.74
C ILE A 49 17.15 5.50 -9.12
N ALA A 50 17.45 5.50 -7.82
CA ALA A 50 17.70 4.28 -7.07
C ALA A 50 16.45 3.80 -6.36
N VAL A 51 16.25 2.49 -6.35
CA VAL A 51 15.15 1.82 -5.64
C VAL A 51 15.76 0.75 -4.73
N ASN A 52 15.52 0.87 -3.44
CA ASN A 52 15.97 -0.11 -2.45
C ASN A 52 14.96 -1.23 -2.25
N ASN A 53 15.41 -2.34 -1.67
CA ASN A 53 14.50 -3.39 -1.23
C ASN A 53 13.48 -2.84 -0.24
N GLY A 54 12.23 -3.30 -0.34
CA GLY A 54 11.15 -2.84 0.54
C GLY A 54 10.56 -1.49 0.14
N GLN A 55 10.90 -0.99 -1.04
CA GLN A 55 10.39 0.25 -1.59
C GLN A 55 9.94 0.03 -3.03
N CYS A 56 9.03 0.88 -3.49
CA CYS A 56 8.83 1.12 -4.90
C CYS A 56 8.85 2.62 -5.17
N MET A 57 9.11 2.97 -6.42
CA MET A 57 9.29 4.35 -6.84
C MET A 57 8.26 4.71 -7.91
N MET A 58 7.81 5.94 -7.87
CA MET A 58 6.89 6.51 -8.84
C MET A 58 7.33 7.92 -9.19
N ILE A 59 7.37 8.24 -10.49
CA ILE A 59 7.56 9.62 -10.95
C ILE A 59 6.21 10.16 -11.39
N VAL A 60 5.89 11.33 -10.90
CA VAL A 60 4.63 12.02 -11.16
C VAL A 60 4.91 13.38 -11.77
N ASP A 61 4.22 13.71 -12.85
CA ASP A 61 4.26 15.03 -13.49
C ASP A 61 2.83 15.60 -13.54
N GLN A 62 2.59 16.65 -12.76
CA GLN A 62 1.26 17.29 -12.66
C GLN A 62 0.15 16.29 -12.30
N GLY A 63 0.41 15.41 -11.34
CA GLY A 63 -0.56 14.40 -10.92
C GLY A 63 -0.66 13.18 -11.84
N LYS A 64 0.06 13.15 -12.95
CA LYS A 64 0.10 12.01 -13.87
C LYS A 64 1.32 11.15 -13.58
N ILE A 65 1.14 9.85 -13.54
CA ILE A 65 2.24 8.90 -13.33
C ILE A 65 2.96 8.71 -14.66
N VAL A 66 4.28 8.98 -14.66
CA VAL A 66 5.11 8.87 -15.87
C VAL A 66 6.13 7.74 -15.79
N GLU A 67 6.45 7.26 -14.59
CA GLU A 67 7.35 6.13 -14.39
C GLU A 67 6.93 5.38 -13.12
N PHE A 68 7.17 4.09 -13.10
CA PHE A 68 6.99 3.24 -11.92
C PHE A 68 8.02 2.12 -11.90
N SER A 69 8.65 1.89 -10.76
CA SER A 69 9.50 0.73 -10.56
C SER A 69 9.41 0.17 -9.15
N ALA A 70 9.10 -1.11 -9.06
CA ALA A 70 9.17 -1.90 -7.84
C ALA A 70 10.39 -2.84 -7.82
N GLU A 71 11.22 -2.81 -8.87
CA GLU A 71 12.42 -3.62 -8.94
C GLU A 71 13.57 -2.90 -8.26
N PRO A 72 14.26 -3.55 -7.29
CA PRO A 72 15.44 -2.96 -6.67
C PRO A 72 16.56 -2.71 -7.69
N GLY A 73 17.28 -1.62 -7.51
CA GLY A 73 18.39 -1.25 -8.38
C GLY A 73 18.38 0.24 -8.67
N ALA A 74 19.07 0.61 -9.74
CA ALA A 74 19.12 1.99 -10.19
C ALA A 74 18.90 2.01 -11.70
N PHE A 75 18.18 3.02 -12.17
CA PHE A 75 17.97 3.20 -13.59
C PHE A 75 18.18 4.65 -13.99
N THR A 76 18.47 4.85 -15.28
CA THR A 76 18.68 6.18 -15.85
C THR A 76 17.37 6.70 -16.43
N TYR A 77 16.97 7.89 -16.01
CA TYR A 77 15.75 8.52 -16.48
C TYR A 77 15.92 9.08 -17.89
N ASP A 78 14.95 8.80 -18.75
CA ASP A 78 14.88 9.34 -20.11
C ASP A 78 13.44 9.78 -20.41
N ALA A 79 13.22 11.10 -20.45
CA ALA A 79 11.90 11.68 -20.69
C ALA A 79 11.41 11.51 -22.14
N SER A 80 12.31 11.14 -23.08
CA SER A 80 11.96 10.96 -24.49
C SER A 80 11.31 9.61 -24.80
N THR A 81 11.40 8.65 -23.86
CA THR A 81 10.81 7.32 -24.03
C THR A 81 9.40 7.26 -23.47
N GLU A 82 8.66 6.22 -23.88
CA GLU A 82 7.37 5.91 -23.25
C GLU A 82 7.55 5.57 -21.77
N PRO A 83 6.50 5.78 -20.94
CA PRO A 83 6.57 5.45 -19.53
C PRO A 83 7.01 4.01 -19.31
N SER A 84 7.99 3.81 -18.45
CA SER A 84 8.50 2.50 -18.09
C SER A 84 7.84 2.03 -16.80
N ILE A 85 7.31 0.81 -16.81
CA ILE A 85 6.65 0.23 -15.67
C ILE A 85 7.28 -1.13 -15.35
N PHE A 86 8.01 -1.15 -14.24
CA PHE A 86 8.67 -2.35 -13.73
C PHE A 86 7.94 -2.81 -12.47
N CYS A 87 7.00 -3.73 -12.64
CA CYS A 87 6.05 -4.10 -11.58
C CYS A 87 6.65 -4.94 -10.46
N GLY A 88 7.73 -5.69 -10.72
CA GLY A 88 8.28 -6.59 -9.70
C GLY A 88 7.21 -7.52 -9.14
N ASP A 89 7.10 -7.56 -7.81
CA ASP A 89 6.11 -8.40 -7.12
C ASP A 89 4.67 -7.89 -7.25
N PHE A 90 4.46 -6.69 -7.81
CA PHE A 90 3.13 -6.10 -8.00
C PHE A 90 2.54 -6.35 -9.38
N LYS A 91 3.06 -7.31 -10.13
CA LYS A 91 2.75 -7.51 -11.54
C LYS A 91 1.24 -7.59 -11.84
N GLU A 92 0.47 -8.30 -11.02
CA GLU A 92 -0.97 -8.44 -11.25
C GLU A 92 -1.75 -7.16 -10.92
N GLY A 93 -1.48 -6.55 -9.77
CA GLY A 93 -2.19 -5.37 -9.31
C GLY A 93 -1.85 -4.13 -10.12
N VAL A 94 -0.57 -3.78 -10.20
CA VAL A 94 -0.10 -2.56 -10.86
C VAL A 94 -0.38 -2.60 -12.36
N GLN A 95 -0.19 -3.74 -13.01
CA GLN A 95 -0.48 -3.86 -14.44
C GLN A 95 -1.96 -3.64 -14.74
N ARG A 96 -2.84 -4.19 -13.92
CA ARG A 96 -4.29 -3.96 -14.03
C ARG A 96 -4.65 -2.50 -13.82
N SER A 97 -4.08 -1.88 -12.81
CA SER A 97 -4.30 -0.46 -12.52
C SER A 97 -3.76 0.43 -13.61
N PHE A 98 -2.61 0.07 -14.20
CA PHE A 98 -2.06 0.77 -15.34
C PHE A 98 -3.02 0.74 -16.52
N GLU A 99 -3.57 -0.40 -16.86
CA GLU A 99 -4.55 -0.53 -17.94
C GLU A 99 -5.81 0.30 -17.68
N SER A 100 -6.29 0.30 -16.43
CA SER A 100 -7.48 1.07 -16.03
C SER A 100 -7.22 2.57 -15.99
N PHE A 101 -6.02 2.99 -15.66
CA PHE A 101 -5.64 4.40 -15.50
C PHE A 101 -4.65 4.87 -16.56
N ALA A 102 -4.61 4.23 -17.73
CA ALA A 102 -3.70 4.56 -18.82
C ALA A 102 -3.75 6.05 -19.20
N LYS A 103 -4.91 6.70 -19.05
CA LYS A 103 -5.06 8.14 -19.30
C LYS A 103 -4.30 9.02 -18.31
N ARG A 104 -3.88 8.49 -17.19
CA ARG A 104 -3.10 9.20 -16.17
C ARG A 104 -1.60 9.09 -16.38
N PHE A 105 -1.18 8.23 -17.30
CA PHE A 105 0.22 8.13 -17.69
C PHE A 105 0.50 9.11 -18.83
N ALA A 106 1.57 9.88 -18.70
CA ALA A 106 2.03 10.74 -19.78
C ALA A 106 2.88 9.92 -20.75
N PHE A 107 2.85 10.27 -22.02
CA PHE A 107 3.71 9.68 -23.04
C PHE A 107 4.90 10.58 -23.30
N GLY A 108 6.02 9.97 -23.67
CA GLY A 108 7.24 10.71 -24.03
C GLY A 108 6.97 11.79 -25.09
N GLY A 109 7.73 12.87 -25.02
CA GLY A 109 7.58 14.01 -25.92
C GLY A 109 6.77 15.16 -25.36
N GLN A 110 6.11 15.02 -24.24
CA GLN A 110 5.51 16.14 -23.53
C GLN A 110 6.57 16.87 -22.71
N ASN A 111 6.52 18.20 -22.69
CA ASN A 111 7.43 18.97 -21.85
C ASN A 111 7.11 18.76 -20.37
N PRO A 112 8.08 18.32 -19.56
CA PRO A 112 7.88 18.18 -18.13
C PRO A 112 7.62 19.55 -17.49
N LYS A 113 6.65 19.62 -16.59
CA LYS A 113 6.26 20.87 -15.94
C LYS A 113 6.44 20.85 -14.43
N ASN A 114 6.11 19.73 -13.78
CA ASN A 114 6.17 19.62 -12.33
C ASN A 114 6.35 18.16 -11.95
N GLN A 115 7.59 17.70 -11.98
CA GLN A 115 7.94 16.32 -11.75
C GLN A 115 8.37 16.09 -10.31
N ARG A 116 7.92 14.98 -9.74
CA ARG A 116 8.28 14.55 -8.39
C ARG A 116 8.54 13.06 -8.37
N VAL A 117 9.52 12.66 -7.56
CA VAL A 117 9.81 11.25 -7.31
C VAL A 117 9.26 10.89 -5.94
N TYR A 118 8.37 9.90 -5.89
CA TYR A 118 7.82 9.38 -4.65
C TYR A 118 8.23 7.94 -4.43
N TYR A 119 8.47 7.61 -3.17
CA TYR A 119 8.77 6.26 -2.74
C TYR A 119 7.68 5.76 -1.80
N PHE A 120 7.26 4.52 -2.02
CA PHE A 120 6.24 3.85 -1.22
C PHE A 120 6.86 2.73 -0.42
N ASN A 121 6.44 2.61 0.83
CA ASN A 121 6.85 1.51 1.69
C ASN A 121 6.08 0.25 1.28
N THR A 122 6.79 -0.77 0.79
CA THR A 122 6.20 -2.03 0.36
C THR A 122 6.29 -3.12 1.42
N LYS A 123 6.84 -2.80 2.58
CA LYS A 123 6.92 -3.72 3.72
C LYS A 123 5.58 -3.79 4.44
N ASP A 124 5.42 -4.84 5.24
CA ASP A 124 4.24 -4.98 6.08
C ASP A 124 4.21 -3.89 7.15
N ILE A 125 3.06 -3.26 7.27
CA ILE A 125 2.80 -2.25 8.30
C ILE A 125 2.23 -2.98 9.50
N ILE A 126 3.06 -3.14 10.52
CA ILE A 126 2.77 -3.97 11.70
C ILE A 126 2.32 -3.12 12.89
N GLY A 127 1.86 -3.79 13.94
CA GLY A 127 1.54 -3.13 15.21
C GLY A 127 0.24 -2.35 15.21
N ASN A 128 -0.69 -2.68 14.31
CA ASN A 128 -2.01 -2.03 14.29
C ASN A 128 -2.93 -2.74 15.28
N LYS A 129 -3.27 -2.06 16.36
CA LYS A 129 -4.11 -2.62 17.41
C LYS A 129 -5.58 -2.43 17.11
N TYR A 130 -6.39 -3.43 17.44
CA TYR A 130 -7.84 -3.36 17.40
C TYR A 130 -8.43 -3.95 18.67
N GLY A 131 -9.63 -3.53 18.99
CA GLY A 131 -10.44 -4.09 20.06
C GLY A 131 -11.90 -3.79 19.79
N THR A 132 -12.78 -4.75 20.06
CA THR A 132 -14.21 -4.56 19.87
C THR A 132 -14.82 -3.87 21.08
N ALA A 133 -15.39 -2.68 20.90
CA ALA A 133 -16.07 -1.95 21.97
C ALA A 133 -17.41 -2.64 22.32
N THR A 134 -18.09 -3.18 21.31
CA THR A 134 -19.34 -3.92 21.47
C THR A 134 -19.14 -5.34 20.97
N PRO A 135 -19.84 -6.33 21.57
CA PRO A 135 -19.75 -7.71 21.08
C PRO A 135 -20.16 -7.83 19.62
N VAL A 136 -19.43 -8.61 18.86
CA VAL A 136 -19.70 -8.90 17.46
C VAL A 136 -20.48 -10.21 17.37
N PRO A 137 -21.61 -10.27 16.69
CA PRO A 137 -22.39 -11.49 16.57
C PRO A 137 -21.63 -12.60 15.85
N PHE A 138 -21.71 -13.79 16.42
CA PHE A 138 -21.18 -15.00 15.84
C PHE A 138 -22.26 -16.09 15.93
N ARG A 139 -22.64 -16.66 14.78
CA ARG A 139 -23.68 -17.70 14.74
C ARG A 139 -23.14 -19.03 15.18
N VAL A 140 -23.81 -19.65 16.15
CA VAL A 140 -23.56 -21.01 16.59
C VAL A 140 -24.70 -21.87 16.06
N LEU A 141 -24.37 -22.82 15.18
CA LEU A 141 -25.32 -23.75 14.59
C LEU A 141 -24.87 -25.17 14.91
N ASP A 142 -25.73 -25.91 15.64
CA ASP A 142 -25.57 -27.33 15.86
C ASP A 142 -26.88 -28.04 15.51
N GLU A 143 -26.95 -28.63 14.34
CA GLU A 143 -28.15 -29.30 13.84
C GLU A 143 -28.51 -30.51 14.68
N ARG A 144 -27.54 -31.24 15.26
CA ARG A 144 -27.78 -32.40 16.11
C ARG A 144 -28.41 -32.03 17.44
N ALA A 145 -28.00 -30.91 18.02
CA ALA A 145 -28.52 -30.42 19.28
C ALA A 145 -29.72 -29.46 19.08
N GLY A 146 -30.08 -29.16 17.84
CA GLY A 146 -31.14 -28.20 17.52
C GLY A 146 -30.82 -26.77 17.93
N ILE A 147 -29.52 -26.42 18.00
CA ILE A 147 -29.08 -25.10 18.41
C ILE A 147 -28.84 -24.24 17.17
N ASP A 148 -29.47 -23.08 17.11
CA ASP A 148 -29.22 -22.02 16.16
C ASP A 148 -29.37 -20.71 16.90
N MET A 149 -28.24 -20.09 17.27
CA MET A 149 -28.25 -18.88 18.07
C MET A 149 -27.03 -18.01 17.73
N ASP A 150 -27.15 -16.74 17.98
CA ASP A 150 -26.03 -15.82 17.93
C ASP A 150 -25.46 -15.61 19.32
N ILE A 151 -24.13 -15.62 19.42
CA ILE A 151 -23.42 -15.19 20.61
C ILE A 151 -22.63 -13.93 20.29
N GLY A 152 -22.42 -13.09 21.29
CA GLY A 152 -21.60 -11.89 21.13
C GLY A 152 -20.15 -12.20 21.44
N LEU A 153 -19.24 -11.92 20.51
CA LEU A 153 -17.82 -12.10 20.70
C LEU A 153 -17.12 -10.78 20.92
N ARG A 154 -16.29 -10.73 21.96
CA ARG A 154 -15.34 -9.63 22.15
C ARG A 154 -13.96 -10.17 21.82
N SER A 155 -13.20 -9.40 21.04
CA SER A 155 -11.82 -9.76 20.72
C SER A 155 -10.95 -8.53 20.66
N PHE A 156 -9.67 -8.74 20.86
CA PHE A 156 -8.64 -7.76 20.61
C PHE A 156 -7.38 -8.44 20.10
N GLY A 157 -6.54 -7.66 19.43
CA GLY A 157 -5.29 -8.17 18.88
C GLY A 157 -4.61 -7.12 18.02
N GLU A 158 -3.76 -7.60 17.16
CA GLU A 158 -3.03 -6.76 16.21
C GLU A 158 -3.18 -7.32 14.81
N TYR A 159 -3.16 -6.42 13.82
CA TYR A 159 -3.15 -6.80 12.42
C TYR A 159 -2.03 -6.08 11.68
N SER A 160 -1.66 -6.62 10.54
CA SER A 160 -0.74 -5.99 9.62
C SER A 160 -1.38 -5.86 8.25
N TYR A 161 -0.99 -4.83 7.53
CA TYR A 161 -1.41 -4.62 6.15
C TYR A 161 -0.22 -4.16 5.34
N HIS A 162 -0.35 -4.21 4.02
CA HIS A 162 0.64 -3.65 3.12
C HIS A 162 -0.03 -2.98 1.92
N ILE A 163 0.73 -2.15 1.25
CA ILE A 163 0.32 -1.57 -0.02
C ILE A 163 0.51 -2.67 -1.07
N CYS A 164 -0.58 -3.16 -1.64
CA CYS A 164 -0.57 -4.18 -2.69
C CYS A 164 -0.65 -3.59 -4.10
N ASP A 165 -1.09 -2.33 -4.21
CA ASP A 165 -1.14 -1.60 -5.47
C ASP A 165 -0.79 -0.12 -5.23
N PRO A 166 0.48 0.25 -5.39
CA PRO A 166 0.91 1.62 -5.19
C PRO A 166 0.25 2.65 -6.12
N VAL A 167 -0.15 2.24 -7.32
CA VAL A 167 -0.82 3.13 -8.27
C VAL A 167 -2.19 3.54 -7.74
N LEU A 168 -2.97 2.58 -7.25
CA LEU A 168 -4.26 2.87 -6.60
C LEU A 168 -4.07 3.67 -5.32
N PHE A 169 -3.09 3.30 -4.52
CA PHE A 169 -2.80 4.01 -3.26
C PHE A 169 -2.48 5.48 -3.51
N TYR A 170 -1.59 5.76 -4.45
CA TYR A 170 -1.29 7.14 -4.84
C TYR A 170 -2.54 7.86 -5.34
N THR A 171 -3.23 7.26 -6.30
CA THR A 171 -4.36 7.89 -6.96
C THR A 171 -5.52 8.21 -5.99
N ASN A 172 -5.83 7.29 -5.09
CA ASN A 172 -7.04 7.38 -4.27
C ASN A 172 -6.79 7.75 -2.81
N VAL A 173 -5.56 7.70 -2.33
CA VAL A 173 -5.27 7.94 -0.92
C VAL A 173 -4.34 9.15 -0.71
N CYS A 174 -3.18 9.18 -1.34
CA CYS A 174 -2.14 10.16 -1.01
C CYS A 174 -1.73 11.08 -2.15
N GLY A 175 -2.44 11.09 -3.28
CA GLY A 175 -2.06 11.86 -4.47
C GLY A 175 -2.06 13.38 -4.31
N ASN A 176 -2.59 13.91 -3.21
CA ASN A 176 -2.62 15.34 -2.91
C ASN A 176 -1.58 15.74 -1.84
N VAL A 177 -0.75 14.83 -1.39
CA VAL A 177 0.26 15.07 -0.35
C VAL A 177 1.60 15.36 -1.01
N GLU A 178 2.33 16.36 -0.52
CA GLU A 178 3.59 16.78 -1.15
C GLU A 178 4.82 16.01 -0.64
N ASP A 179 4.99 15.89 0.68
CA ASP A 179 6.26 15.42 1.26
C ASP A 179 6.21 13.99 1.76
N GLU A 180 5.24 13.66 2.60
CA GLU A 180 5.12 12.32 3.15
C GLU A 180 3.68 12.03 3.58
N TYR A 181 3.33 10.75 3.56
CA TYR A 181 2.05 10.25 4.05
C TYR A 181 2.32 9.20 5.12
N ARG A 182 1.83 9.46 6.33
CA ARG A 182 2.05 8.59 7.49
C ARG A 182 0.85 7.69 7.74
N ARG A 183 1.10 6.51 8.31
CA ARG A 183 0.05 5.56 8.67
C ARG A 183 -1.01 6.15 9.58
N GLN A 184 -0.64 7.08 10.45
CA GLN A 184 -1.56 7.72 11.40
C GLN A 184 -2.74 8.41 10.69
N GLU A 185 -2.54 8.90 9.49
CA GLU A 185 -3.62 9.54 8.71
C GLU A 185 -4.66 8.54 8.24
N LEU A 186 -4.32 7.27 8.18
CA LEU A 186 -5.17 6.20 7.67
C LEU A 186 -5.70 5.26 8.77
N ASP A 187 -5.01 5.16 9.89
CA ASP A 187 -5.25 4.15 10.93
C ASP A 187 -6.69 4.16 11.45
N SER A 188 -7.25 5.32 11.73
CA SER A 188 -8.61 5.44 12.26
C SER A 188 -9.66 4.90 11.28
N GLN A 189 -9.52 5.24 10.01
CA GLN A 189 -10.43 4.79 8.96
C GLN A 189 -10.34 3.28 8.76
N LEU A 190 -9.11 2.76 8.69
CA LEU A 190 -8.89 1.31 8.53
C LEU A 190 -9.47 0.53 9.71
N LYS A 191 -9.22 0.99 10.92
CA LYS A 191 -9.73 0.36 12.13
C LYS A 191 -11.26 0.30 12.16
N THR A 192 -11.91 1.41 11.82
CA THR A 192 -13.38 1.47 11.77
C THR A 192 -13.95 0.48 10.75
N GLU A 193 -13.37 0.45 9.56
CA GLU A 193 -13.82 -0.46 8.50
C GLU A 193 -13.53 -1.92 8.84
N LEU A 194 -12.38 -2.18 9.46
CA LEU A 194 -12.02 -3.52 9.93
C LEU A 194 -13.01 -4.04 10.96
N LEU A 195 -13.34 -3.24 11.96
CA LEU A 195 -14.29 -3.64 13.01
C LEU A 195 -15.68 -3.91 12.42
N THR A 196 -16.11 -3.10 11.47
CA THR A 196 -17.38 -3.34 10.76
C THR A 196 -17.35 -4.64 9.95
N ALA A 197 -16.19 -5.00 9.40
CA ALA A 197 -16.03 -6.20 8.59
C ALA A 197 -15.95 -7.49 9.41
N LEU A 198 -15.74 -7.39 10.74
CA LEU A 198 -15.60 -8.58 11.58
C LEU A 198 -16.86 -9.44 11.60
N GLN A 199 -18.05 -8.84 11.63
CA GLN A 199 -19.29 -9.61 11.65
C GLN A 199 -19.45 -10.49 10.41
N PRO A 200 -19.40 -9.96 9.18
CA PRO A 200 -19.47 -10.81 7.99
C PRO A 200 -18.28 -11.77 7.86
N ALA A 201 -17.09 -11.39 8.33
CA ALA A 201 -15.94 -12.29 8.34
C ALA A 201 -16.17 -13.47 9.31
N PHE A 202 -16.71 -13.21 10.49
CA PHE A 202 -17.07 -14.28 11.43
C PHE A 202 -18.15 -15.19 10.86
N ALA A 203 -19.11 -14.64 10.10
CA ALA A 203 -20.12 -15.46 9.44
C ALA A 203 -19.47 -16.44 8.43
N LYS A 204 -18.47 -15.99 7.68
CA LYS A 204 -17.71 -16.85 6.76
C LYS A 204 -16.95 -17.94 7.52
N ILE A 205 -16.31 -17.58 8.62
CA ILE A 205 -15.57 -18.52 9.49
C ILE A 205 -16.50 -19.57 10.08
N GLY A 206 -17.66 -19.15 10.58
CA GLY A 206 -18.67 -20.06 11.11
C GLY A 206 -19.20 -21.03 10.06
N ALA A 207 -19.39 -20.55 8.83
CA ALA A 207 -19.82 -21.39 7.69
C ALA A 207 -18.79 -22.46 7.31
N MET A 208 -17.53 -22.28 7.65
CA MET A 208 -16.47 -23.28 7.47
C MET A 208 -16.48 -24.35 8.55
N GLY A 209 -17.37 -24.24 9.55
CA GLY A 209 -17.42 -25.17 10.69
C GLY A 209 -16.42 -24.86 11.81
N ILE A 210 -15.78 -23.70 11.76
CA ILE A 210 -14.82 -23.27 12.77
C ILE A 210 -15.59 -22.70 13.97
N ARG A 211 -15.32 -23.23 15.16
CA ARG A 211 -15.93 -22.74 16.39
C ARG A 211 -15.26 -21.44 16.85
N TYR A 212 -16.00 -20.60 17.57
CA TYR A 212 -15.44 -19.33 18.04
C TYR A 212 -14.18 -19.53 18.89
N SER A 213 -14.14 -20.59 19.71
CA SER A 213 -12.98 -20.91 20.57
C SER A 213 -11.74 -21.31 19.75
N GLU A 214 -11.91 -21.70 18.50
CA GLU A 214 -10.84 -22.12 17.60
C GLU A 214 -10.32 -20.95 16.71
N VAL A 215 -11.01 -19.81 16.71
CA VAL A 215 -10.65 -18.67 15.86
C VAL A 215 -9.19 -18.22 16.05
N PRO A 216 -8.64 -18.16 17.27
CA PRO A 216 -7.23 -17.83 17.43
C PRO A 216 -6.25 -18.76 16.72
N ALA A 217 -6.65 -20.00 16.45
CA ALA A 217 -5.86 -20.98 15.70
C ALA A 217 -6.10 -20.88 14.18
N HIS A 218 -7.11 -20.15 13.75
CA HIS A 218 -7.51 -20.00 12.33
C HIS A 218 -7.41 -18.55 11.85
N THR A 219 -6.32 -17.88 12.24
CA THR A 219 -6.14 -16.46 11.90
C THR A 219 -5.86 -16.22 10.42
N MET A 220 -5.30 -17.21 9.71
CA MET A 220 -5.14 -17.09 8.25
C MET A 220 -6.49 -17.06 7.54
N GLU A 221 -7.38 -17.95 7.92
CA GLU A 221 -8.74 -18.01 7.36
C GLU A 221 -9.51 -16.74 7.68
N LEU A 222 -9.33 -16.19 8.87
CA LEU A 222 -9.95 -14.93 9.25
C LEU A 222 -9.39 -13.75 8.45
N ALA A 223 -8.08 -13.69 8.23
CA ALA A 223 -7.45 -12.68 7.41
C ALA A 223 -7.98 -12.75 5.96
N ASP A 224 -8.10 -13.95 5.41
CA ASP A 224 -8.65 -14.16 4.07
C ASP A 224 -10.12 -13.71 3.99
N ALA A 225 -10.91 -14.04 5.00
CA ALA A 225 -12.32 -13.63 5.07
C ALA A 225 -12.45 -12.10 5.15
N LEU A 226 -11.60 -11.45 5.94
CA LEU A 226 -11.58 -9.99 6.05
C LEU A 226 -11.16 -9.33 4.73
N ASN A 227 -10.15 -9.86 4.05
CA ASN A 227 -9.73 -9.36 2.74
C ASN A 227 -10.85 -9.49 1.71
N GLU A 228 -11.62 -10.56 1.75
CA GLU A 228 -12.77 -10.73 0.86
C GLU A 228 -13.87 -9.71 1.16
N VAL A 229 -14.21 -9.53 2.42
CA VAL A 229 -15.24 -8.57 2.85
C VAL A 229 -14.82 -7.14 2.52
N LEU A 230 -13.54 -6.81 2.71
CA LEU A 230 -13.00 -5.46 2.51
C LEU A 230 -12.49 -5.20 1.09
N SER A 231 -12.59 -6.18 0.17
CA SER A 231 -11.93 -6.13 -1.14
C SER A 231 -12.24 -4.86 -1.93
N LYS A 232 -13.48 -4.40 -1.95
CA LYS A 232 -13.88 -3.22 -2.71
C LYS A 232 -13.28 -1.93 -2.18
N LYS A 233 -13.23 -1.77 -0.86
CA LYS A 233 -12.72 -0.55 -0.23
C LYS A 233 -11.20 -0.56 -0.11
N TRP A 234 -10.60 -1.70 0.15
CA TRP A 234 -9.17 -1.80 0.43
C TRP A 234 -8.38 -2.16 -0.81
N ARG A 235 -8.54 -3.38 -1.35
CA ARG A 235 -7.73 -3.82 -2.48
C ARG A 235 -8.06 -3.07 -3.77
N GLU A 236 -9.34 -2.98 -4.10
CA GLU A 236 -9.78 -2.40 -5.36
C GLU A 236 -9.75 -0.87 -5.41
N LYS A 237 -9.93 -0.21 -4.27
CA LYS A 237 -9.97 1.25 -4.21
C LYS A 237 -8.66 1.84 -3.70
N ARG A 238 -8.14 1.34 -2.58
CA ARG A 238 -6.95 1.92 -1.93
C ARG A 238 -5.66 1.21 -2.25
N GLY A 239 -5.72 0.02 -2.83
CA GLY A 239 -4.52 -0.76 -3.11
C GLY A 239 -3.83 -1.26 -1.85
N ILE A 240 -4.58 -1.62 -0.82
CA ILE A 240 -4.09 -2.20 0.42
C ILE A 240 -4.79 -3.50 0.73
N GLU A 241 -4.14 -4.37 1.48
CA GLU A 241 -4.73 -5.63 1.94
C GLU A 241 -4.14 -6.06 3.27
N ILE A 242 -4.90 -6.85 4.01
CA ILE A 242 -4.44 -7.44 5.26
C ILE A 242 -3.42 -8.55 4.94
N VAL A 243 -2.29 -8.52 5.63
CA VAL A 243 -1.27 -9.56 5.55
C VAL A 243 -1.49 -10.58 6.67
N SER A 244 -1.70 -10.11 7.89
CA SER A 244 -1.96 -10.96 9.04
C SER A 244 -3.00 -10.32 9.96
N PHE A 245 -3.76 -11.18 10.62
CA PHE A 245 -4.75 -10.75 11.61
C PHE A 245 -4.61 -11.64 12.83
N GLY A 246 -4.15 -11.06 13.94
CA GLY A 246 -3.95 -11.78 15.18
C GLY A 246 -5.12 -11.59 16.13
N VAL A 247 -5.44 -12.64 16.88
CA VAL A 247 -6.43 -12.60 17.94
C VAL A 247 -5.73 -12.95 19.25
N SER A 248 -5.45 -11.95 20.06
CA SER A 248 -4.80 -12.14 21.36
C SER A 248 -5.76 -12.69 22.38
N SER A 249 -7.04 -12.32 22.28
CA SER A 249 -8.09 -12.84 23.16
C SER A 249 -9.43 -12.79 22.43
N ILE A 250 -10.22 -13.82 22.65
CA ILE A 250 -11.60 -13.88 22.19
C ILE A 250 -12.47 -14.44 23.32
N THR A 251 -13.53 -13.74 23.67
CA THR A 251 -14.44 -14.14 24.74
C THR A 251 -15.88 -14.04 24.25
N ALA A 252 -16.68 -15.03 24.64
CA ALA A 252 -18.12 -15.02 24.38
C ALA A 252 -18.85 -14.31 25.52
N ASN A 253 -19.75 -13.40 25.18
CA ASN A 253 -20.69 -12.83 26.12
C ASN A 253 -21.96 -13.67 26.10
N PRO A 254 -22.50 -14.03 27.28
CA PRO A 254 -23.77 -14.73 27.35
C PRO A 254 -24.95 -13.90 26.82
#